data_79fe54e4a2f56043c973ec4c52ebf02c
#
_entry.id   79fe54e4a2f56043c973ec4c52ebf02c
#
_cell.length_a   1.000
_cell.length_b   1.000
_cell.length_c   1.000
_cell.angle_alpha   90.00
_cell.angle_beta   90.00
_cell.angle_gamma   90.00
#
_symmetry.space_group_name_H-M   'P 1'
#
loop_
_entity.id
_entity.type
_entity.pdbx_description
1 polymer ?
#
loop_
_entity_poly.entity_id
_entity_poly.type
_entity_poly.pdbx_seq_one_letter_code
_entity_poly.pdbx_strand_id
1 'polypeptide(L)'
;MSALAHVGAGASGAPTGPPPEPTKKSRLAYLLLLPGAVWLLVFFVIPLVQLFTVSLQSQFPGYPGYYYRDVNVGNYWRAFTDFGPHFGRSLLFAGLATFFAFCLAYPLAYAMAFKAGKWRGVMMILVIAPFFTSFILRTVAWRQILADEGPVAITLNTLHLLPGGRITETWMAVVAGLTYN
;
A
#
# COMPACT_ATOMS: atom_id res chain seq x y z
N MET A 1 43.12 56.59 28.97
CA MET A 1 44.00 55.79 28.08
C MET A 1 43.21 54.58 27.68
N SER A 2 42.53 54.70 26.69
CA SER A 2 42.50 54.26 25.33
C SER A 2 42.92 52.79 25.09
N ALA A 3 42.00 51.90 24.78
CA ALA A 3 42.21 50.78 23.88
C ALA A 3 40.79 50.31 23.32
N LEU A 4 40.56 50.76 22.11
CA LEU A 4 39.45 50.33 21.25
C LEU A 4 39.70 48.89 20.80
N ALA A 5 38.79 47.95 21.14
CA ALA A 5 38.74 46.63 20.58
C ALA A 5 37.96 46.66 19.27
N HIS A 6 38.63 46.35 18.17
CA HIS A 6 38.03 46.13 16.87
C HIS A 6 37.12 44.87 16.89
N VAL A 7 35.84 45.07 16.73
CA VAL A 7 34.91 44.03 16.37
C VAL A 7 35.06 43.78 14.87
N GLY A 8 35.78 42.71 14.51
CA GLY A 8 35.86 42.21 13.15
C GLY A 8 34.52 41.62 12.72
N ALA A 9 33.82 42.29 11.81
CA ALA A 9 32.68 41.74 11.10
C ALA A 9 33.13 40.56 10.23
N GLY A 10 32.80 39.36 10.68
CA GLY A 10 32.94 38.15 9.88
C GLY A 10 32.00 38.20 8.67
N ALA A 11 32.53 38.58 7.52
CA ALA A 11 31.84 38.48 6.26
C ALA A 11 31.52 37.00 6.00
N SER A 12 30.22 36.64 6.06
CA SER A 12 29.70 35.39 5.57
C SER A 12 30.00 35.30 4.07
N GLY A 13 31.09 34.63 3.72
CA GLY A 13 31.39 34.30 2.34
C GLY A 13 30.40 33.31 1.80
N ALA A 14 29.45 33.79 1.00
CA ALA A 14 28.66 32.91 0.16
C ALA A 14 29.62 32.06 -0.70
N PRO A 15 29.37 30.76 -0.88
CA PRO A 15 30.20 29.92 -1.72
C PRO A 15 30.13 30.42 -3.17
N THR A 16 31.15 31.13 -3.62
CA THR A 16 31.35 31.59 -4.99
C THR A 16 31.97 30.50 -5.87
N GLY A 17 31.47 29.26 -5.74
CA GLY A 17 31.83 28.23 -6.68
C GLY A 17 30.92 28.30 -7.91
N PRO A 18 31.46 28.07 -9.13
CA PRO A 18 30.58 27.92 -10.30
C PRO A 18 29.54 26.87 -10.03
N PRO A 19 28.29 27.02 -10.57
CA PRO A 19 27.24 26.01 -10.41
C PRO A 19 27.77 24.67 -10.91
N PRO A 20 27.44 23.55 -10.22
CA PRO A 20 27.91 22.24 -10.62
C PRO A 20 27.50 21.99 -12.07
N GLU A 21 28.49 21.71 -12.91
CA GLU A 21 28.25 21.37 -14.31
C GLU A 21 27.26 20.18 -14.38
N PRO A 22 26.31 20.20 -15.31
CA PRO A 22 25.39 19.09 -15.49
C PRO A 22 26.20 17.83 -15.76
N THR A 23 26.21 16.91 -14.79
CA THR A 23 26.94 15.66 -14.89
C THR A 23 26.53 14.94 -16.16
N LYS A 24 27.44 14.78 -17.10
CA LYS A 24 27.23 13.99 -18.33
C LYS A 24 26.63 12.67 -17.90
N LYS A 25 25.41 12.36 -18.38
CA LYS A 25 24.70 11.10 -18.06
C LYS A 25 25.66 9.95 -18.32
N SER A 26 26.24 9.43 -17.26
CA SER A 26 27.30 8.43 -17.36
C SER A 26 26.71 7.15 -17.95
N ARG A 27 27.22 6.71 -19.09
CA ARG A 27 26.86 5.40 -19.68
C ARG A 27 27.04 4.27 -18.66
N LEU A 28 27.95 4.45 -17.71
CA LEU A 28 28.18 3.54 -16.61
C LEU A 28 26.93 3.37 -15.70
N ALA A 29 26.16 4.44 -15.46
CA ALA A 29 24.94 4.37 -14.68
C ALA A 29 23.89 3.48 -15.37
N TYR A 30 23.75 3.56 -16.69
CA TYR A 30 22.84 2.70 -17.44
C TYR A 30 23.34 1.24 -17.48
N LEU A 31 24.66 1.04 -17.57
CA LEU A 31 25.25 -0.29 -17.53
C LEU A 31 25.02 -0.99 -16.17
N LEU A 32 25.13 -0.23 -15.07
CA LEU A 32 24.85 -0.74 -13.73
C LEU A 32 23.36 -1.03 -13.49
N LEU A 33 22.46 -0.31 -14.16
CA LEU A 33 21.01 -0.58 -14.10
C LEU A 33 20.59 -1.78 -14.98
N LEU A 34 21.41 -2.15 -15.96
CA LEU A 34 21.07 -3.17 -16.95
C LEU A 34 20.73 -4.53 -16.34
N PRO A 35 21.49 -5.10 -15.40
CA PRO A 35 21.15 -6.39 -14.80
C PRO A 35 19.77 -6.39 -14.11
N GLY A 36 19.47 -5.34 -13.36
CA GLY A 36 18.17 -5.19 -12.70
C GLY A 36 17.02 -4.96 -13.71
N ALA A 37 17.27 -4.15 -14.74
CA ALA A 37 16.29 -3.91 -15.78
C ALA A 37 15.99 -5.16 -16.60
N VAL A 38 17.01 -5.96 -16.96
CA VAL A 38 16.83 -7.24 -17.68
C VAL A 38 16.06 -8.23 -16.80
N TRP A 39 16.37 -8.31 -15.51
CA TRP A 39 15.63 -9.16 -14.58
C TRP A 39 14.15 -8.78 -14.53
N LEU A 40 13.85 -7.49 -14.35
CA LEU A 40 12.48 -7.00 -14.37
C LEU A 40 11.76 -7.26 -15.69
N LEU A 41 12.45 -7.07 -16.83
CA LEU A 41 11.88 -7.31 -18.14
C LEU A 41 11.52 -8.77 -18.32
N VAL A 42 12.40 -9.70 -17.95
CA VAL A 42 12.17 -11.14 -18.11
C VAL A 42 11.06 -11.63 -17.17
N PHE A 43 11.13 -11.30 -15.88
CA PHE A 43 10.24 -11.87 -14.88
C PHE A 43 8.95 -11.09 -14.65
N PHE A 44 8.84 -9.87 -15.14
CA PHE A 44 7.66 -9.05 -14.99
C PHE A 44 6.96 -8.77 -16.33
N VAL A 45 7.69 -8.27 -17.32
CA VAL A 45 7.09 -7.87 -18.61
C VAL A 45 6.65 -9.08 -19.43
N ILE A 46 7.46 -10.15 -19.50
CA ILE A 46 7.10 -11.35 -20.27
C ILE A 46 5.83 -11.99 -19.75
N PRO A 47 5.67 -12.28 -18.42
CA PRO A 47 4.40 -12.80 -17.89
C PRO A 47 3.21 -11.85 -18.10
N LEU A 48 3.41 -10.53 -18.01
CA LEU A 48 2.34 -9.56 -18.30
C LEU A 48 1.88 -9.62 -19.75
N VAL A 49 2.80 -9.71 -20.70
CA VAL A 49 2.47 -9.86 -22.12
C VAL A 49 1.74 -11.19 -22.37
N GLN A 50 2.18 -12.29 -21.72
CA GLN A 50 1.46 -13.56 -21.80
C GLN A 50 0.05 -13.47 -21.23
N LEU A 51 -0.10 -12.84 -20.06
CA LEU A 51 -1.42 -12.61 -19.46
C LEU A 51 -2.32 -11.79 -20.38
N PHE A 52 -1.78 -10.73 -20.98
CA PHE A 52 -2.52 -9.90 -21.93
C PHE A 52 -2.94 -10.69 -23.17
N THR A 53 -2.05 -11.53 -23.74
CA THR A 53 -2.39 -12.37 -24.90
C THR A 53 -3.46 -13.40 -24.56
N VAL A 54 -3.37 -14.05 -23.41
CA VAL A 54 -4.38 -15.01 -22.95
C VAL A 54 -5.72 -14.33 -22.67
N SER A 55 -5.73 -13.10 -22.14
CA SER A 55 -6.97 -12.36 -21.88
C SER A 55 -7.81 -12.07 -23.12
N LEU A 56 -7.15 -12.03 -24.28
CA LEU A 56 -7.81 -11.84 -25.57
C LEU A 56 -8.29 -13.16 -26.21
N GLN A 57 -7.89 -14.31 -25.66
CA GLN A 57 -8.22 -15.61 -26.23
C GLN A 57 -9.54 -16.15 -25.69
N SER A 58 -10.28 -16.90 -26.50
CA SER A 58 -11.50 -17.58 -26.08
C SER A 58 -11.16 -18.93 -25.44
N GLN A 59 -11.82 -19.25 -24.32
CA GLN A 59 -11.62 -20.53 -23.64
C GLN A 59 -12.29 -21.67 -24.42
N PHE A 60 -11.63 -22.84 -24.44
CA PHE A 60 -12.16 -24.03 -25.08
C PHE A 60 -13.37 -24.56 -24.28
N PRO A 61 -14.55 -24.75 -24.87
CA PRO A 61 -15.71 -25.27 -24.18
C PRO A 61 -15.43 -26.65 -23.57
N GLY A 62 -15.62 -26.80 -22.26
CA GLY A 62 -15.42 -28.07 -21.55
C GLY A 62 -13.99 -28.39 -21.09
N TYR A 63 -13.01 -27.59 -21.45
CA TYR A 63 -11.62 -27.81 -21.03
C TYR A 63 -11.04 -26.55 -20.38
N PRO A 64 -11.16 -26.38 -19.05
CA PRO A 64 -10.60 -25.24 -18.34
C PRO A 64 -9.07 -25.21 -18.47
N GLY A 65 -8.53 -24.05 -18.85
CA GLY A 65 -7.08 -23.87 -19.06
C GLY A 65 -6.60 -24.01 -20.50
N TYR A 66 -7.44 -24.45 -21.43
CA TYR A 66 -7.14 -24.47 -22.85
C TYR A 66 -7.81 -23.29 -23.56
N TYR A 67 -7.04 -22.58 -24.40
CA TYR A 67 -7.49 -21.38 -25.08
C TYR A 67 -7.29 -21.50 -26.59
N TYR A 68 -8.24 -20.98 -27.36
CA TYR A 68 -8.06 -20.82 -28.80
C TYR A 68 -7.14 -19.63 -29.07
N ARG A 69 -6.34 -19.73 -30.12
CA ARG A 69 -5.55 -18.62 -30.63
C ARG A 69 -6.44 -17.69 -31.43
N ASP A 70 -7.32 -16.98 -30.73
CA ASP A 70 -8.30 -16.05 -31.26
C ASP A 70 -8.15 -14.69 -30.59
N VAL A 71 -8.62 -13.61 -31.20
CA VAL A 71 -8.61 -12.27 -30.62
C VAL A 71 -10.04 -11.88 -30.31
N ASN A 72 -10.48 -12.16 -29.10
CA ASN A 72 -11.83 -11.87 -28.64
C ASN A 72 -11.86 -10.71 -27.62
N VAL A 73 -12.02 -9.48 -28.14
CA VAL A 73 -12.18 -8.27 -27.30
C VAL A 73 -13.47 -8.32 -26.47
N GLY A 74 -14.45 -9.14 -26.89
CA GLY A 74 -15.70 -9.34 -26.17
C GLY A 74 -15.53 -9.92 -24.75
N ASN A 75 -14.39 -10.54 -24.46
CA ASN A 75 -14.05 -11.03 -23.11
C ASN A 75 -14.02 -9.87 -22.08
N TYR A 76 -13.53 -8.70 -22.48
CA TYR A 76 -13.50 -7.53 -21.60
C TYR A 76 -14.91 -7.00 -21.31
N TRP A 77 -15.78 -7.00 -22.34
CA TRP A 77 -17.16 -6.60 -22.15
C TRP A 77 -17.92 -7.55 -21.23
N ARG A 78 -17.75 -8.87 -21.43
CA ARG A 78 -18.31 -9.89 -20.52
C ARG A 78 -17.78 -9.75 -19.11
N ALA A 79 -16.45 -9.61 -18.96
CA ALA A 79 -15.85 -9.39 -17.65
C ALA A 79 -16.43 -8.15 -16.95
N PHE A 80 -16.65 -7.07 -17.69
CA PHE A 80 -17.22 -5.85 -17.11
C PHE A 80 -18.71 -6.01 -16.75
N THR A 81 -19.50 -6.73 -17.56
CA THR A 81 -20.91 -6.97 -17.25
C THR A 81 -21.08 -7.97 -16.11
N ASP A 82 -20.32 -9.06 -16.12
CA ASP A 82 -20.47 -10.14 -15.15
C ASP A 82 -19.90 -9.77 -13.78
N PHE A 83 -18.76 -9.06 -13.76
CA PHE A 83 -18.07 -8.67 -12.53
C PHE A 83 -18.26 -7.20 -12.14
N GLY A 84 -19.01 -6.41 -12.90
CA GLY A 84 -19.26 -4.99 -12.63
C GLY A 84 -19.77 -4.72 -11.20
N PRO A 85 -20.76 -5.46 -10.68
CA PRO A 85 -21.24 -5.31 -9.30
C PRO A 85 -20.16 -5.61 -8.25
N HIS A 86 -19.30 -6.60 -8.51
CA HIS A 86 -18.17 -6.93 -7.63
C HIS A 86 -17.11 -5.84 -7.65
N PHE A 87 -16.83 -5.27 -8.83
CA PHE A 87 -15.92 -4.15 -8.99
C PHE A 87 -16.41 -2.92 -8.22
N GLY A 88 -17.70 -2.59 -8.34
CA GLY A 88 -18.31 -1.49 -7.59
C GLY A 88 -18.20 -1.67 -6.06
N ARG A 89 -18.48 -2.87 -5.56
CA ARG A 89 -18.31 -3.21 -4.13
C ARG A 89 -16.87 -3.10 -3.69
N SER A 90 -15.93 -3.60 -4.48
CA SER A 90 -14.50 -3.52 -4.17
C SER A 90 -14.03 -2.07 -4.09
N LEU A 91 -14.47 -1.21 -5.01
CA LEU A 91 -14.14 0.20 -5.01
C LEU A 91 -14.72 0.92 -3.78
N LEU A 92 -15.96 0.59 -3.41
CA LEU A 92 -16.60 1.13 -2.22
C LEU A 92 -15.85 0.71 -0.95
N PHE A 93 -15.52 -0.57 -0.81
CA PHE A 93 -14.78 -1.06 0.37
C PHE A 93 -13.37 -0.47 0.44
N ALA A 94 -12.67 -0.36 -0.68
CA ALA A 94 -11.37 0.30 -0.73
C ALA A 94 -11.46 1.78 -0.36
N GLY A 95 -12.47 2.49 -0.85
CA GLY A 95 -12.73 3.89 -0.51
C GLY A 95 -13.01 4.08 0.99
N LEU A 96 -13.87 3.25 1.57
CA LEU A 96 -14.17 3.27 3.00
C LEU A 96 -12.93 2.95 3.84
N ALA A 97 -12.18 1.91 3.48
CA ALA A 97 -10.97 1.54 4.17
C ALA A 97 -9.93 2.67 4.14
N THR A 98 -9.73 3.30 2.98
CA THR A 98 -8.83 4.45 2.83
C THR A 98 -9.28 5.63 3.67
N PHE A 99 -10.58 5.91 3.70
CA PHE A 99 -11.14 6.99 4.51
C PHE A 99 -10.89 6.74 6.01
N PHE A 100 -11.20 5.54 6.52
CA PHE A 100 -10.95 5.21 7.93
C PHE A 100 -9.47 5.18 8.26
N ALA A 101 -8.63 4.63 7.37
CA ALA A 101 -7.17 4.66 7.55
C ALA A 101 -6.65 6.09 7.65
N PHE A 102 -7.14 7.01 6.82
CA PHE A 102 -6.78 8.43 6.89
C PHE A 102 -7.27 9.08 8.19
N CYS A 103 -8.51 8.79 8.61
CA CYS A 103 -9.06 9.30 9.87
C CYS A 103 -8.28 8.85 11.11
N LEU A 104 -7.67 7.67 11.07
CA LEU A 104 -6.82 7.16 12.14
C LEU A 104 -5.37 7.67 12.04
N ALA A 105 -4.81 7.65 10.84
CA ALA A 105 -3.42 8.02 10.60
C ALA A 105 -3.16 9.51 10.83
N TYR A 106 -4.09 10.38 10.41
CA TYR A 106 -3.91 11.83 10.52
C TYR A 106 -3.81 12.32 11.97
N PRO A 107 -4.73 11.98 12.90
CA PRO A 107 -4.61 12.37 14.30
C PRO A 107 -3.37 11.78 14.98
N LEU A 108 -3.02 10.53 14.62
CA LEU A 108 -1.83 9.87 15.15
C LEU A 108 -0.55 10.58 14.69
N ALA A 109 -0.45 10.90 13.41
CA ALA A 109 0.68 11.66 12.86
C ALA A 109 0.77 13.05 13.50
N TYR A 110 -0.37 13.75 13.66
CA TYR A 110 -0.43 15.03 14.33
C TYR A 110 0.01 14.95 15.80
N ALA A 111 -0.46 13.94 16.52
CA ALA A 111 -0.06 13.73 17.90
C ALA A 111 1.46 13.45 18.02
N MET A 112 2.02 12.62 17.12
CA MET A 112 3.46 12.33 17.09
C MET A 112 4.29 13.58 16.74
N ALA A 113 3.80 14.43 15.84
CA ALA A 113 4.53 15.63 15.42
C ALA A 113 4.55 16.73 16.50
N PHE A 114 3.40 16.97 17.14
CA PHE A 114 3.22 18.16 17.97
C PHE A 114 2.99 17.91 19.46
N LYS A 115 2.50 16.71 19.85
CA LYS A 115 2.12 16.43 21.24
C LYS A 115 2.93 15.34 21.93
N ALA A 116 3.60 14.48 21.19
CA ALA A 116 4.21 13.27 21.75
C ALA A 116 5.46 13.54 22.63
N GLY A 117 6.16 14.67 22.47
CA GLY A 117 7.34 15.03 23.25
C GLY A 117 8.31 13.85 23.43
N LYS A 118 8.58 13.46 24.69
CA LYS A 118 9.45 12.32 25.03
C LYS A 118 8.92 10.94 24.59
N TRP A 119 7.62 10.82 24.35
CA TRP A 119 6.98 9.57 23.92
C TRP A 119 7.02 9.35 22.41
N ARG A 120 7.51 10.31 21.63
CA ARG A 120 7.59 10.23 20.17
C ARG A 120 8.29 8.96 19.69
N GLY A 121 9.43 8.59 20.30
CA GLY A 121 10.17 7.39 19.93
C GLY A 121 9.37 6.11 20.14
N VAL A 122 8.68 6.00 21.27
CA VAL A 122 7.83 4.84 21.60
C VAL A 122 6.66 4.74 20.61
N MET A 123 5.99 5.85 20.31
CA MET A 123 4.90 5.89 19.34
C MET A 123 5.36 5.49 17.94
N MET A 124 6.54 5.95 17.51
CA MET A 124 7.13 5.54 16.22
C MET A 124 7.37 4.03 16.18
N ILE A 125 7.94 3.44 17.24
CA ILE A 125 8.17 1.99 17.32
C ILE A 125 6.85 1.24 17.23
N LEU A 126 5.82 1.66 17.97
CA LEU A 126 4.51 1.02 17.97
C LEU A 126 3.82 1.07 16.59
N VAL A 127 4.00 2.16 15.83
CA VAL A 127 3.46 2.29 14.47
C VAL A 127 4.24 1.43 13.48
N ILE A 128 5.56 1.33 13.64
CA ILE A 128 6.41 0.59 12.72
C ILE A 128 6.41 -0.93 13.04
N ALA A 129 6.27 -1.31 14.31
CA ALA A 129 6.32 -2.71 14.72
C ALA A 129 5.38 -3.66 13.94
N PRO A 130 4.11 -3.31 13.68
CA PRO A 130 3.23 -4.14 12.85
C PRO A 130 3.74 -4.34 11.42
N PHE A 131 4.54 -3.43 10.88
CA PHE A 131 5.08 -3.54 9.52
C PHE A 131 6.07 -4.70 9.38
N PHE A 132 6.76 -5.07 10.45
CA PHE A 132 7.66 -6.22 10.47
C PHE A 132 6.94 -7.56 10.61
N THR A 133 5.63 -7.55 10.86
CA THR A 133 4.82 -8.76 10.92
C THR A 133 4.42 -9.20 9.51
N SER A 134 4.56 -10.49 9.20
CA SER A 134 4.15 -11.04 7.91
C SER A 134 2.68 -10.74 7.61
N PHE A 135 2.39 -10.37 6.37
CA PHE A 135 1.02 -10.14 5.89
C PHE A 135 0.10 -11.34 6.14
N ILE A 136 0.60 -12.55 5.88
CA ILE A 136 -0.17 -13.79 6.07
C ILE A 136 -0.52 -13.98 7.55
N LEU A 137 0.46 -13.81 8.44
CA LEU A 137 0.23 -13.95 9.88
C LEU A 137 -0.80 -12.94 10.38
N ARG A 138 -0.73 -11.72 9.92
CA ARG A 138 -1.67 -10.64 10.23
C ARG A 138 -3.08 -10.98 9.75
N THR A 139 -3.23 -11.47 8.54
CA THR A 139 -4.51 -11.88 7.98
C THR A 139 -5.13 -13.05 8.74
N VAL A 140 -4.32 -14.05 9.13
CA VAL A 140 -4.79 -15.18 9.96
C VAL A 140 -5.22 -14.69 11.33
N ALA A 141 -4.46 -13.81 11.98
CA ALA A 141 -4.81 -13.22 13.26
C ALA A 141 -6.14 -12.45 13.21
N TRP A 142 -6.37 -11.65 12.15
CA TRP A 142 -7.64 -10.98 11.93
C TRP A 142 -8.81 -11.94 11.79
N ARG A 143 -8.63 -13.03 11.03
CA ARG A 143 -9.67 -14.07 10.91
C ARG A 143 -10.03 -14.68 12.25
N GLN A 144 -9.05 -14.94 13.12
CA GLN A 144 -9.29 -15.50 14.45
C GLN A 144 -9.95 -14.50 15.40
N ILE A 145 -9.53 -13.23 15.36
CA ILE A 145 -10.09 -12.18 16.22
C ILE A 145 -11.56 -11.90 15.86
N LEU A 146 -11.89 -11.93 14.57
CA LEU A 146 -13.23 -11.66 14.05
C LEU A 146 -14.09 -12.94 13.90
N ALA A 147 -13.55 -14.14 14.20
CA ALA A 147 -14.30 -15.38 14.17
C ALA A 147 -15.55 -15.31 15.08
N ASP A 148 -16.58 -16.09 14.79
CA ASP A 148 -17.84 -16.08 15.53
C ASP A 148 -17.64 -16.41 17.03
N GLU A 149 -16.62 -17.20 17.36
CA GLU A 149 -16.17 -17.49 18.74
C GLU A 149 -14.97 -16.63 19.18
N GLY A 150 -14.59 -15.62 18.39
CA GLY A 150 -13.48 -14.75 18.67
C GLY A 150 -13.80 -13.71 19.76
N PRO A 151 -12.76 -13.12 20.37
CA PRO A 151 -12.93 -12.19 21.49
C PRO A 151 -13.77 -10.96 21.12
N VAL A 152 -13.71 -10.51 19.87
CA VAL A 152 -14.49 -9.34 19.39
C VAL A 152 -15.97 -9.72 19.22
N ALA A 153 -16.26 -10.88 18.64
CA ALA A 153 -17.61 -11.35 18.45
C ALA A 153 -18.32 -11.60 19.79
N ILE A 154 -17.62 -12.22 20.74
CA ILE A 154 -18.15 -12.46 22.10
C ILE A 154 -18.44 -11.12 22.79
N THR A 155 -17.53 -10.15 22.71
CA THR A 155 -17.69 -8.84 23.37
C THR A 155 -18.87 -8.06 22.77
N LEU A 156 -18.98 -8.00 21.43
CA LEU A 156 -20.05 -7.29 20.74
C LEU A 156 -21.42 -7.99 20.93
N ASN A 157 -21.43 -9.32 21.01
CA ASN A 157 -22.63 -10.09 21.28
C ASN A 157 -23.14 -9.86 22.71
N THR A 158 -22.22 -9.80 23.69
CA THR A 158 -22.54 -9.48 25.09
C THR A 158 -23.13 -8.08 25.23
N LEU A 159 -22.66 -7.14 24.40
CA LEU A 159 -23.17 -5.77 24.32
C LEU A 159 -24.45 -5.60 23.48
N HIS A 160 -25.01 -6.69 22.92
CA HIS A 160 -26.18 -6.68 22.04
C HIS A 160 -26.06 -5.75 20.83
N LEU A 161 -24.83 -5.51 20.35
CA LEU A 161 -24.54 -4.60 19.24
C LEU A 161 -24.56 -5.31 17.87
N LEU A 162 -24.67 -6.63 17.83
CA LEU A 162 -24.67 -7.42 16.60
C LEU A 162 -26.09 -7.94 16.28
N PRO A 163 -26.76 -7.41 15.27
CA PRO A 163 -27.96 -8.03 14.72
C PRO A 163 -27.54 -9.27 13.92
N GLY A 164 -27.71 -10.47 14.53
CA GLY A 164 -27.43 -11.75 13.87
C GLY A 164 -26.23 -12.54 14.38
N GLY A 165 -25.47 -12.05 15.36
CA GLY A 165 -24.45 -12.81 16.10
C GLY A 165 -23.16 -13.14 15.33
N ARG A 166 -23.05 -12.80 14.05
CA ARG A 166 -21.89 -13.08 13.20
C ARG A 166 -21.24 -11.80 12.69
N ILE A 167 -19.92 -11.69 12.83
CA ILE A 167 -19.11 -10.63 12.24
C ILE A 167 -18.39 -11.12 10.99
N THR A 168 -18.02 -12.41 10.99
CA THR A 168 -17.35 -13.06 9.87
C THR A 168 -18.21 -12.95 8.62
N GLU A 169 -17.57 -12.64 7.48
CA GLU A 169 -18.22 -12.45 6.17
C GLU A 169 -19.07 -11.16 6.04
N THR A 170 -19.01 -10.26 7.03
CA THR A 170 -19.68 -8.96 6.90
C THR A 170 -18.77 -7.93 6.22
N TRP A 171 -19.41 -6.94 5.58
CA TRP A 171 -18.69 -5.81 5.00
C TRP A 171 -17.86 -5.03 6.04
N MET A 172 -18.31 -5.00 7.30
CA MET A 172 -17.59 -4.35 8.40
C MET A 172 -16.26 -5.05 8.69
N ALA A 173 -16.24 -6.39 8.72
CA ALA A 173 -15.01 -7.16 8.92
C ALA A 173 -14.00 -6.92 7.79
N VAL A 174 -14.49 -6.85 6.55
CA VAL A 174 -13.65 -6.57 5.38
C VAL A 174 -13.05 -5.16 5.46
N VAL A 175 -13.87 -4.15 5.74
CA VAL A 175 -13.39 -2.75 5.85
C VAL A 175 -12.43 -2.59 7.03
N ALA A 176 -12.72 -3.18 8.20
CA ALA A 176 -11.82 -3.13 9.35
C ALA A 176 -10.46 -3.79 9.06
N GLY A 177 -10.48 -4.98 8.45
CA GLY A 177 -9.25 -5.68 8.05
C GLY A 177 -8.42 -4.89 7.02
N LEU A 178 -9.08 -4.29 6.02
CA LEU A 178 -8.42 -3.45 5.03
C LEU A 178 -7.87 -2.14 5.63
N THR A 179 -8.60 -1.54 6.58
CA THR A 179 -8.17 -0.30 7.24
C THR A 179 -6.91 -0.51 8.07
N TYR A 180 -6.79 -1.69 8.70
CA TYR A 180 -5.64 -2.02 9.53
C TYR A 180 -4.40 -2.39 8.70
N ASN A 181 -4.58 -3.01 7.54
CA ASN A 181 -3.47 -3.46 6.69
C ASN A 181 -2.78 -2.34 5.93
#